data_94bbffef21c68a1562bf5a23d93b6dd1
#
_entry.id   94bbffef21c68a1562bf5a23d93b6dd1
#
_cell.length_a   1.000
_cell.length_b   1.000
_cell.length_c   1.000
_cell.angle_alpha   90.00
_cell.angle_beta   90.00
_cell.angle_gamma   90.00
#
_symmetry.space_group_name_H-M   'P 1'
#
loop_
_entity.id
_entity.type
_entity.pdbx_description
1 polymer ?
#
loop_
_entity_poly.entity_id
_entity_poly.type
_entity_poly.pdbx_seq_one_letter_code
_entity_poly.pdbx_strand_id
1 'polypeptide(L)'
;LNKAETAARFGDEQVKIWRRSYDTPPPPQARADNPAVGDPRYADLAPEQIPDTECLKDTVERVLPYWHESLAPAIKAGRKVVVAAHGNSLRALVKYLDNISDEDIVELNIPNGVPLVYEFDDELRPLRHYYLGDAEAIAAKLAAVANQGKAKA
;
A
#
# COMPACT_ATOMS: atom_id res chain seq x y z
N LEU A 1 5.55 15.50 -1.90
CA LEU A 1 4.90 16.60 -1.19
C LEU A 1 4.63 16.21 0.25
N ASN A 2 4.83 17.13 1.18
CA ASN A 2 4.45 16.95 2.58
C ASN A 2 2.92 16.87 2.69
N LYS A 3 2.40 15.90 3.44
CA LYS A 3 0.95 15.64 3.55
C LYS A 3 0.18 16.86 4.10
N ALA A 4 0.74 17.53 5.12
CA ALA A 4 0.11 18.70 5.73
C ALA A 4 0.08 19.90 4.79
N GLU A 5 1.16 20.15 4.05
CA GLU A 5 1.23 21.22 3.03
C GLU A 5 0.26 20.94 1.88
N THR A 6 0.14 19.68 1.47
CA THR A 6 -0.79 19.28 0.42
C THR A 6 -2.24 19.48 0.87
N ALA A 7 -2.55 19.09 2.13
CA ALA A 7 -3.88 19.31 2.70
C ALA A 7 -4.22 20.81 2.84
N ALA A 8 -3.26 21.64 3.27
CA ALA A 8 -3.45 23.09 3.33
C ALA A 8 -3.71 23.73 1.95
N ARG A 9 -3.14 23.15 0.88
CA ARG A 9 -3.26 23.66 -0.49
C ARG A 9 -4.52 23.18 -1.22
N PHE A 10 -4.91 21.91 -1.02
CA PHE A 10 -5.95 21.25 -1.82
C PHE A 10 -7.17 20.79 -1.00
N GLY A 11 -7.14 20.94 0.33
CA GLY A 11 -8.16 20.47 1.25
C GLY A 11 -7.97 19.00 1.64
N ASP A 12 -8.46 18.65 2.83
CA ASP A 12 -8.32 17.31 3.42
C ASP A 12 -9.04 16.23 2.60
N GLU A 13 -10.21 16.55 2.03
CA GLU A 13 -11.00 15.62 1.23
C GLU A 13 -10.27 15.22 -0.05
N GLN A 14 -9.71 16.18 -0.77
CA GLN A 14 -8.96 15.91 -2.00
C GLN A 14 -7.70 15.09 -1.71
N VAL A 15 -7.01 15.39 -0.61
CA VAL A 15 -5.84 14.60 -0.18
C VAL A 15 -6.24 13.19 0.25
N LYS A 16 -7.40 13.03 0.90
CA LYS A 16 -7.94 11.70 1.22
C LYS A 16 -8.19 10.89 -0.06
N ILE A 17 -8.80 11.48 -1.08
CA ILE A 17 -9.03 10.83 -2.38
C ILE A 17 -7.70 10.36 -2.97
N TRP A 18 -6.71 11.22 -3.16
CA TRP A 18 -5.42 10.85 -3.74
C TRP A 18 -4.66 9.78 -2.95
N ARG A 19 -4.83 9.74 -1.64
CA ARG A 19 -4.11 8.79 -0.77
C ARG A 19 -4.81 7.46 -0.60
N ARG A 20 -6.10 7.40 -0.85
CA ARG A 20 -6.93 6.27 -0.43
C ARG A 20 -7.72 5.62 -1.54
N SER A 21 -8.13 6.39 -2.57
CA SER A 21 -8.88 5.83 -3.70
C SER A 21 -8.06 4.77 -4.44
N TYR A 22 -8.76 3.94 -5.17
CA TYR A 22 -8.16 2.88 -5.96
C TYR A 22 -7.44 3.43 -7.19
N ASP A 23 -8.09 4.29 -7.96
CA ASP A 23 -7.71 4.67 -9.33
C ASP A 23 -7.45 6.17 -9.54
N THR A 24 -7.47 6.98 -8.48
CA THR A 24 -7.28 8.43 -8.60
C THR A 24 -5.90 8.83 -8.07
N PRO A 25 -4.89 9.00 -8.95
CA PRO A 25 -3.55 9.41 -8.54
C PRO A 25 -3.50 10.89 -8.15
N PRO A 26 -2.53 11.30 -7.31
CA PRO A 26 -2.22 12.71 -7.12
C PRO A 26 -1.67 13.31 -8.43
N PRO A 27 -1.65 14.65 -8.57
CA PRO A 27 -1.01 15.30 -9.71
C PRO A 27 0.45 14.83 -9.84
N PRO A 28 0.94 14.58 -11.08
CA PRO A 28 2.30 14.16 -11.29
C PRO A 28 3.28 15.23 -10.79
N GLN A 29 4.37 14.80 -10.17
CA GLN A 29 5.47 15.70 -9.87
C GLN A 29 6.31 15.96 -11.12
N ALA A 30 6.97 17.11 -11.16
CA ALA A 30 7.92 17.37 -12.25
C ALA A 30 9.04 16.31 -12.22
N ARG A 31 9.41 15.80 -13.40
CA ARG A 31 10.43 14.76 -13.52
C ARG A 31 11.74 15.11 -12.83
N ALA A 32 12.13 16.39 -12.90
CA ALA A 32 13.33 16.90 -12.23
C ALA A 32 13.27 16.86 -10.69
N ASP A 33 12.04 16.86 -10.13
CA ASP A 33 11.81 16.82 -8.69
C ASP A 33 11.58 15.39 -8.17
N ASN A 34 11.56 14.40 -9.06
CA ASN A 34 11.36 13.01 -8.68
C ASN A 34 12.67 12.41 -8.13
N PRO A 35 12.73 12.08 -6.82
CA PRO A 35 13.96 11.60 -6.19
C PRO A 35 14.42 10.23 -6.68
N ALA A 36 13.56 9.48 -7.38
CA ALA A 36 13.93 8.21 -8.00
C ALA A 36 14.71 8.39 -9.31
N VAL A 37 14.59 9.57 -9.93
CA VAL A 37 15.33 9.89 -11.15
C VAL A 37 16.80 10.12 -10.81
N GLY A 38 17.68 9.29 -11.39
CA GLY A 38 19.12 9.34 -11.11
C GLY A 38 19.55 8.63 -9.82
N ASP A 39 18.63 8.01 -9.08
CA ASP A 39 18.99 7.15 -7.94
C ASP A 39 19.64 5.85 -8.45
N PRO A 40 20.87 5.51 -7.97
CA PRO A 40 21.59 4.31 -8.41
C PRO A 40 20.81 3.00 -8.21
N ARG A 41 19.86 2.96 -7.27
CA ARG A 41 19.02 1.78 -7.03
C ARG A 41 18.06 1.46 -8.18
N TYR A 42 17.81 2.43 -9.04
CA TYR A 42 16.90 2.34 -10.18
C TYR A 42 17.61 2.54 -11.53
N ALA A 43 18.95 2.46 -11.53
CA ALA A 43 19.75 2.70 -12.73
C ALA A 43 19.45 1.74 -13.90
N ASP A 44 18.99 0.52 -13.57
CA ASP A 44 18.64 -0.52 -14.56
C ASP A 44 17.20 -0.37 -15.10
N LEU A 45 16.42 0.58 -14.59
CA LEU A 45 15.05 0.80 -15.03
C LEU A 45 15.03 1.79 -16.21
N ALA A 46 14.18 1.50 -17.20
CA ALA A 46 13.89 2.48 -18.24
C ALA A 46 13.15 3.70 -17.62
N PRO A 47 13.32 4.90 -18.16
CA PRO A 47 12.70 6.12 -17.61
C PRO A 47 11.19 6.00 -17.41
N GLU A 48 10.49 5.27 -18.28
CA GLU A 48 9.04 5.07 -18.23
C GLU A 48 8.60 4.15 -17.08
N GLN A 49 9.53 3.37 -16.53
CA GLN A 49 9.29 2.50 -15.38
C GLN A 49 9.39 3.23 -14.02
N ILE A 50 9.85 4.48 -14.05
CA ILE A 50 9.92 5.34 -12.86
C ILE A 50 8.72 6.28 -12.90
N PRO A 51 7.65 6.03 -12.10
CA PRO A 51 6.43 6.84 -12.16
C PRO A 51 6.64 8.22 -11.53
N ASP A 52 6.03 9.25 -12.11
CA ASP A 52 5.95 10.59 -11.52
C ASP A 52 4.69 10.79 -10.68
N THR A 53 3.74 9.87 -10.81
CA THR A 53 2.53 9.74 -9.97
C THR A 53 2.06 8.29 -9.97
N GLU A 54 1.33 7.90 -8.96
CA GLU A 54 0.82 6.53 -8.79
C GLU A 54 -0.47 6.53 -7.96
N CYS A 55 -1.44 5.71 -8.35
CA CYS A 55 -2.57 5.33 -7.51
C CYS A 55 -2.42 3.88 -7.00
N LEU A 56 -3.39 3.39 -6.25
CA LEU A 56 -3.33 2.03 -5.73
C LEU A 56 -3.48 0.98 -6.85
N LYS A 57 -4.22 1.28 -7.91
CA LYS A 57 -4.38 0.40 -9.08
C LYS A 57 -3.02 0.09 -9.72
N ASP A 58 -2.18 1.11 -9.95
CA ASP A 58 -0.84 0.93 -10.51
C ASP A 58 0.02 0.06 -9.57
N THR A 59 -0.15 0.26 -8.26
CA THR A 59 0.54 -0.55 -7.24
C THR A 59 0.07 -2.01 -7.29
N VAL A 60 -1.23 -2.28 -7.46
CA VAL A 60 -1.78 -3.64 -7.62
C VAL A 60 -1.18 -4.32 -8.84
N GLU A 61 -1.19 -3.65 -10.00
CA GLU A 61 -0.66 -4.17 -11.26
C GLU A 61 0.83 -4.56 -11.13
N ARG A 62 1.60 -3.85 -10.32
CA ARG A 62 3.02 -4.13 -10.07
C ARG A 62 3.24 -5.22 -9.01
N VAL A 63 2.38 -5.33 -7.99
CA VAL A 63 2.53 -6.29 -6.89
C VAL A 63 2.07 -7.70 -7.28
N LEU A 64 1.00 -7.82 -8.08
CA LEU A 64 0.41 -9.12 -8.41
C LEU A 64 1.35 -10.07 -9.17
N PRO A 65 2.16 -9.64 -10.15
CA PRO A 65 3.16 -10.52 -10.77
C PRO A 65 4.10 -11.14 -9.72
N TYR A 66 4.60 -10.35 -8.77
CA TYR A 66 5.46 -10.85 -7.71
C TYR A 66 4.73 -11.82 -6.76
N TRP A 67 3.45 -11.57 -6.46
CA TRP A 67 2.62 -12.52 -5.73
C TRP A 67 2.56 -13.87 -6.46
N HIS A 68 2.19 -13.87 -7.74
CA HIS A 68 1.99 -15.10 -8.50
C HIS A 68 3.28 -15.87 -8.81
N GLU A 69 4.38 -15.15 -9.07
CA GLU A 69 5.63 -15.74 -9.51
C GLU A 69 6.56 -16.13 -8.35
N SER A 70 6.43 -15.49 -7.20
CA SER A 70 7.38 -15.64 -6.09
C SER A 70 6.72 -16.03 -4.78
N LEU A 71 5.75 -15.24 -4.28
CA LEU A 71 5.19 -15.43 -2.95
C LEU A 71 4.29 -16.68 -2.88
N ALA A 72 3.33 -16.79 -3.79
CA ALA A 72 2.39 -17.90 -3.83
C ALA A 72 3.08 -19.27 -4.03
N PRO A 73 4.04 -19.43 -4.96
CA PRO A 73 4.80 -20.67 -5.06
C PRO A 73 5.61 -21.02 -3.80
N ALA A 74 6.19 -20.00 -3.14
CA ALA A 74 6.93 -20.22 -1.90
C ALA A 74 6.02 -20.73 -0.78
N ILE A 75 4.82 -20.17 -0.64
CA ILE A 75 3.83 -20.60 0.35
C ILE A 75 3.35 -22.02 0.04
N LYS A 76 3.02 -22.32 -1.23
CA LYS A 76 2.64 -23.67 -1.68
C LYS A 76 3.72 -24.71 -1.42
N ALA A 77 4.99 -24.32 -1.46
CA ALA A 77 6.12 -25.17 -1.09
C ALA A 77 6.28 -25.35 0.44
N GLY A 78 5.30 -24.90 1.23
CA GLY A 78 5.31 -25.03 2.70
C GLY A 78 6.19 -24.02 3.43
N ARG A 79 6.67 -22.97 2.75
CA ARG A 79 7.50 -21.94 3.38
C ARG A 79 6.62 -20.97 4.18
N LYS A 80 7.12 -20.58 5.36
CA LYS A 80 6.59 -19.43 6.11
C LYS A 80 7.24 -18.18 5.56
N VAL A 81 6.44 -17.33 4.92
CA VAL A 81 6.92 -16.13 4.21
C VAL A 81 6.62 -14.89 5.06
N VAL A 82 7.59 -14.01 5.19
CA VAL A 82 7.40 -12.67 5.77
C VAL A 82 7.56 -11.62 4.66
N VAL A 83 6.56 -10.78 4.49
CA VAL A 83 6.55 -9.68 3.52
C VAL A 83 6.69 -8.35 4.27
N ALA A 84 7.84 -7.70 4.15
CA ALA A 84 8.06 -6.35 4.66
C ALA A 84 8.05 -5.38 3.47
N ALA A 85 7.04 -4.50 3.41
CA ALA A 85 6.83 -3.63 2.28
C ALA A 85 6.19 -2.29 2.69
N HIS A 86 6.14 -1.35 1.74
CA HIS A 86 5.41 -0.10 1.91
C HIS A 86 3.90 -0.35 2.11
N GLY A 87 3.24 0.51 2.87
CA GLY A 87 1.82 0.36 3.20
C GLY A 87 0.90 0.23 1.99
N ASN A 88 1.17 0.92 0.87
CA ASN A 88 0.36 0.76 -0.34
C ASN A 88 0.59 -0.58 -1.04
N SER A 89 1.81 -1.12 -1.03
CA SER A 89 2.07 -2.47 -1.55
C SER A 89 1.34 -3.54 -0.72
N LEU A 90 1.30 -3.37 0.60
CA LEU A 90 0.53 -4.25 1.48
C LEU A 90 -0.98 -4.08 1.28
N ARG A 91 -1.48 -2.85 1.11
CA ARG A 91 -2.90 -2.60 0.77
C ARG A 91 -3.30 -3.24 -0.56
N ALA A 92 -2.43 -3.18 -1.56
CA ALA A 92 -2.64 -3.83 -2.85
C ALA A 92 -2.78 -5.35 -2.71
N LEU A 93 -1.88 -5.96 -1.92
CA LEU A 93 -1.92 -7.40 -1.66
C LEU A 93 -3.16 -7.81 -0.86
N VAL A 94 -3.50 -7.09 0.20
CA VAL A 94 -4.72 -7.33 1.01
C VAL A 94 -5.98 -7.15 0.17
N LYS A 95 -6.05 -6.09 -0.67
CA LYS A 95 -7.17 -5.90 -1.59
C LYS A 95 -7.40 -7.13 -2.47
N TYR A 96 -6.33 -7.69 -3.01
CA TYR A 96 -6.39 -8.87 -3.85
C TYR A 96 -6.81 -10.12 -3.06
N LEU A 97 -6.16 -10.37 -1.92
CA LEU A 97 -6.41 -11.58 -1.12
C LEU A 97 -7.82 -11.63 -0.54
N ASP A 98 -8.33 -10.50 -0.05
CA ASP A 98 -9.65 -10.40 0.58
C ASP A 98 -10.76 -10.00 -0.40
N ASN A 99 -10.43 -9.83 -1.68
CA ASN A 99 -11.36 -9.38 -2.73
C ASN A 99 -12.12 -8.11 -2.34
N ILE A 100 -11.41 -7.13 -1.76
CA ILE A 100 -11.98 -5.85 -1.34
C ILE A 100 -12.38 -5.04 -2.59
N SER A 101 -13.56 -4.42 -2.59
CA SER A 101 -14.02 -3.58 -3.70
C SER A 101 -13.15 -2.32 -3.89
N ASP A 102 -13.30 -1.64 -5.02
CA ASP A 102 -12.60 -0.39 -5.30
C ASP A 102 -13.09 0.75 -4.38
N GLU A 103 -14.35 0.68 -3.97
CA GLU A 103 -14.98 1.60 -3.03
C GLU A 103 -14.49 1.35 -1.60
N ASP A 104 -14.49 0.10 -1.15
CA ASP A 104 -14.19 -0.25 0.25
C ASP A 104 -12.69 -0.12 0.59
N ILE A 105 -11.81 -0.23 -0.40
CA ILE A 105 -10.35 -0.11 -0.19
C ILE A 105 -9.95 1.23 0.43
N VAL A 106 -10.78 2.26 0.29
CA VAL A 106 -10.54 3.59 0.87
C VAL A 106 -10.40 3.52 2.39
N GLU A 107 -11.15 2.64 3.03
CA GLU A 107 -11.19 2.52 4.50
C GLU A 107 -10.10 1.59 5.05
N LEU A 108 -9.42 0.81 4.20
CA LEU A 108 -8.36 -0.09 4.66
C LEU A 108 -7.14 0.69 5.15
N ASN A 109 -6.82 0.53 6.43
CA ASN A 109 -5.62 1.05 7.06
C ASN A 109 -4.75 -0.12 7.53
N ILE A 110 -3.44 -0.06 7.26
CA ILE A 110 -2.47 -1.04 7.73
C ILE A 110 -1.57 -0.37 8.76
N PRO A 111 -1.55 -0.83 10.02
CA PRO A 111 -0.74 -0.22 11.07
C PRO A 111 0.74 -0.53 10.86
N ASN A 112 1.60 0.45 11.06
CA ASN A 112 3.05 0.27 10.95
C ASN A 112 3.59 -0.60 12.10
N GLY A 113 4.46 -1.55 11.77
CA GLY A 113 5.16 -2.38 12.74
C GLY A 113 4.24 -3.32 13.53
N VAL A 114 3.12 -3.73 12.93
CA VAL A 114 2.24 -4.78 13.46
C VAL A 114 2.14 -5.88 12.41
N PRO A 115 2.55 -7.11 12.72
CA PRO A 115 2.42 -8.20 11.77
C PRO A 115 0.95 -8.54 11.49
N LEU A 116 0.58 -8.63 10.21
CA LEU A 116 -0.69 -9.16 9.74
C LEU A 116 -0.45 -10.59 9.26
N VAL A 117 -1.11 -11.56 9.88
CA VAL A 117 -0.98 -12.98 9.53
C VAL A 117 -2.12 -13.37 8.60
N TYR A 118 -1.79 -14.10 7.54
CA TYR A 118 -2.74 -14.79 6.68
C TYR A 118 -2.56 -16.31 6.83
N GLU A 119 -3.65 -17.01 6.96
CA GLU A 119 -3.71 -18.47 6.84
C GLU A 119 -4.50 -18.83 5.59
N PHE A 120 -3.96 -19.74 4.80
CA PHE A 120 -4.51 -20.13 3.50
C PHE A 120 -4.90 -21.59 3.47
N ASP A 121 -5.83 -21.95 2.59
CA ASP A 121 -6.04 -23.33 2.17
C ASP A 121 -4.99 -23.77 1.12
N ASP A 122 -5.08 -25.02 0.67
CA ASP A 122 -4.13 -25.59 -0.29
C ASP A 122 -4.18 -24.89 -1.67
N GLU A 123 -5.30 -24.21 -2.00
CA GLU A 123 -5.47 -23.41 -3.20
C GLU A 123 -5.05 -21.96 -3.02
N LEU A 124 -4.50 -21.59 -1.86
CA LEU A 124 -4.13 -20.23 -1.47
C LEU A 124 -5.31 -19.26 -1.36
N ARG A 125 -6.51 -19.73 -1.04
CA ARG A 125 -7.61 -18.88 -0.65
C ARG A 125 -7.46 -18.52 0.82
N PRO A 126 -7.57 -17.25 1.21
CA PRO A 126 -7.52 -16.86 2.61
C PRO A 126 -8.61 -17.54 3.42
N LEU A 127 -8.21 -18.25 4.48
CA LEU A 127 -9.12 -18.83 5.48
C LEU A 127 -9.45 -17.80 6.56
N ARG A 128 -8.43 -17.08 6.99
CA ARG A 128 -8.54 -15.97 7.94
C ARG A 128 -7.28 -15.11 7.91
N HIS A 129 -7.42 -13.89 8.39
CA HIS A 129 -6.28 -13.04 8.73
C HIS A 129 -6.48 -12.36 10.08
N TYR A 130 -5.40 -11.97 10.73
CA TYR A 130 -5.42 -11.29 12.03
C TYR A 130 -4.11 -10.59 12.32
N TYR A 131 -4.17 -9.52 13.10
CA TYR A 131 -2.98 -8.83 13.58
C TYR A 131 -2.41 -9.51 14.82
N LEU A 132 -1.06 -9.59 14.91
CA LEU A 132 -0.36 -10.05 16.11
C LEU A 132 -0.09 -8.87 17.04
N GLY A 133 -0.52 -8.98 18.29
CA GLY A 133 -0.24 -8.02 19.34
C GLY A 133 -1.44 -7.70 20.21
N ASP A 134 -1.27 -6.70 21.06
CA ASP A 134 -2.34 -6.20 21.94
C ASP A 134 -3.40 -5.43 21.13
N ALA A 135 -4.65 -5.73 21.36
CA ALA A 135 -5.77 -5.18 20.59
C ALA A 135 -5.89 -3.64 20.72
N GLU A 136 -5.64 -3.10 21.92
CA GLU A 136 -5.73 -1.65 22.15
C GLU A 136 -4.59 -0.92 21.45
N ALA A 137 -3.37 -1.47 21.54
CA ALA A 137 -2.21 -0.93 20.84
C ALA A 137 -2.39 -0.98 19.31
N ILE A 138 -2.99 -2.03 18.77
CA ILE A 138 -3.30 -2.15 17.34
C ILE A 138 -4.33 -1.10 16.94
N ALA A 139 -5.43 -0.95 17.71
CA ALA A 139 -6.46 0.05 17.43
C ALA A 139 -5.91 1.47 17.45
N ALA A 140 -5.04 1.80 18.40
CA ALA A 140 -4.36 3.10 18.46
C ALA A 140 -3.48 3.36 17.23
N LYS A 141 -2.73 2.36 16.75
CA LYS A 141 -1.91 2.48 15.54
C LYS A 141 -2.75 2.62 14.26
N LEU A 142 -3.86 1.90 14.16
CA LEU A 142 -4.82 2.03 13.06
C LEU A 142 -5.41 3.45 13.01
N ALA A 143 -5.84 3.99 14.15
CA ALA A 143 -6.34 5.35 14.25
C ALA A 143 -5.26 6.38 13.88
N ALA A 144 -4.02 6.17 14.29
CA ALA A 144 -2.91 7.04 13.91
C ALA A 144 -2.67 7.07 12.39
N VAL A 145 -2.76 5.91 11.72
CA VAL A 145 -2.64 5.83 10.25
C VAL A 145 -3.82 6.51 9.57
N ALA A 146 -5.05 6.31 10.03
CA ALA A 146 -6.25 6.95 9.49
C ALA A 146 -6.20 8.48 9.59
N ASN A 147 -5.62 9.01 10.66
CA ASN A 147 -5.47 10.44 10.89
C ASN A 147 -4.23 11.07 10.23
N GLN A 148 -3.35 10.29 9.60
CA GLN A 148 -2.22 10.82 8.87
C GLN A 148 -2.69 11.66 7.67
N GLY A 149 -2.35 12.93 7.64
CA GLY A 149 -2.67 13.83 6.52
C GLY A 149 -3.88 14.71 6.74
N LYS A 150 -4.50 14.68 7.92
CA LYS A 150 -5.39 15.77 8.34
C LYS A 150 -4.54 17.00 8.61
N ALA A 151 -5.01 18.18 8.18
CA ALA A 151 -4.38 19.44 8.54
C ALA A 151 -4.31 19.52 10.07
N LYS A 152 -3.16 19.91 10.59
CA LYS A 152 -3.08 20.28 12.01
C LYS A 152 -3.85 21.59 12.16
N ALA A 153 -4.91 21.53 12.95
CA ALA A 153 -5.60 22.74 13.41
C ALA A 153 -4.65 23.65 14.18
#